data_f5c356a84c0b73041ff1af23418e1575
#
_entry.id   f5c356a84c0b73041ff1af23418e1575
#
_cell.length_a   1.000
_cell.length_b   1.000
_cell.length_c   1.000
_cell.angle_alpha   90.00
_cell.angle_beta   90.00
_cell.angle_gamma   90.00
#
_symmetry.space_group_name_H-M   'P 1'
#
loop_
_entity.id
_entity.type
_entity.pdbx_description
1 polymer ?
#
loop_
_entity_poly.entity_id
_entity_poly.type
_entity_poly.pdbx_seq_one_letter_code
_entity_poly.pdbx_strand_id
1 'polypeptide(L)'
;AMYQFKDRYLLTATIRRDGSSKFQGKNKWGNFPSVAVAWRMSEESFIKNLNIFDVLKLRMSWGNTGNQAIGAYSTLGLLAESKYGWGGTSDYPGYGVSGPATPNLTWEKTTQYDLGLDMAFANNRILANIDLYQKNTTGLLLKKPIPYYDGGGTTWVNLGEVKNRGLEFSLTGIPIQNKNLIWESTFNVSYSKNEVVSLGDEIRLHPGTKLDQASLNTAVLQVGKPLGSIYGYIWEGLWRTDEAEEAAKWGQKPGDNKFKEKNVNYKLESDDADIIGQAFPDVILGWNNTCLLYTSPSPRDTERS
;
A
#
# COMPACT_ATOMS: atom_id res chain seq x y z
N ALA A 1 12.53 25.71 5.39
CA ALA A 1 13.80 26.15 5.99
C ALA A 1 14.78 24.97 6.02
N MET A 2 16.02 25.25 5.69
CA MET A 2 17.12 24.29 5.79
C MET A 2 18.21 24.95 6.65
N TYR A 3 18.74 24.20 7.58
CA TYR A 3 19.81 24.66 8.46
C TYR A 3 20.87 23.58 8.60
N GLN A 4 22.13 23.98 8.49
CA GLN A 4 23.29 23.11 8.62
C GLN A 4 24.26 23.72 9.64
N PHE A 5 24.64 22.95 10.65
CA PHE A 5 25.55 23.38 11.69
C PHE A 5 26.80 22.50 11.71
N LYS A 6 27.97 23.15 11.58
CA LYS A 6 29.30 22.53 11.60
C LYS A 6 29.44 21.33 10.63
N ASP A 7 28.72 21.33 9.52
CA ASP A 7 28.66 20.20 8.57
C ASP A 7 28.28 18.83 9.19
N ARG A 8 27.80 18.82 10.44
CA ARG A 8 27.46 17.61 11.19
C ARG A 8 25.96 17.45 11.39
N TYR A 9 25.26 18.52 11.68
CA TYR A 9 23.85 18.51 12.02
C TYR A 9 23.06 19.22 10.93
N LEU A 10 22.15 18.51 10.31
CA LEU A 10 21.29 19.04 9.25
C LEU A 10 19.84 19.00 9.73
N LEU A 11 19.15 20.11 9.58
CA LEU A 11 17.71 20.23 9.88
C LEU A 11 17.01 20.75 8.63
N THR A 12 15.94 20.07 8.25
CA THR A 12 15.02 20.54 7.21
C THR A 12 13.62 20.60 7.79
N ALA A 13 12.96 21.75 7.68
CA ALA A 13 11.58 21.93 8.07
C ALA A 13 10.79 22.52 6.91
N THR A 14 9.67 21.90 6.58
CA THR A 14 8.82 22.30 5.45
C THR A 14 7.36 22.31 5.89
N ILE A 15 6.61 23.27 5.41
CA ILE A 15 5.15 23.27 5.47
C ILE A 15 4.61 23.49 4.06
N ARG A 16 3.73 22.62 3.63
CA ARG A 16 3.03 22.72 2.35
C ARG A 16 1.54 22.88 2.61
N ARG A 17 0.93 23.77 1.88
CA ARG A 17 -0.53 23.95 1.88
C ARG A 17 -1.06 23.71 0.50
N ASP A 18 -1.88 22.66 0.35
CA ASP A 18 -2.45 22.25 -0.92
C ASP A 18 -3.96 22.54 -0.93
N GLY A 19 -4.47 22.92 -2.10
CA GLY A 19 -5.89 23.15 -2.30
C GLY A 19 -6.45 22.20 -3.37
N SER A 20 -7.66 21.68 -3.13
CA SER A 20 -8.37 20.84 -4.09
C SER A 20 -9.80 21.32 -4.27
N SER A 21 -10.20 21.49 -5.55
CA SER A 21 -11.58 21.81 -5.92
C SER A 21 -12.55 20.63 -5.72
N LYS A 22 -12.04 19.43 -5.48
CA LYS A 22 -12.84 18.21 -5.26
C LYS A 22 -13.55 18.23 -3.91
N PHE A 23 -13.00 18.95 -2.93
CA PHE A 23 -13.59 19.12 -1.59
C PHE A 23 -14.32 20.44 -1.46
N GLN A 24 -15.22 20.53 -0.48
CA GLN A 24 -16.06 21.70 -0.28
C GLN A 24 -15.62 22.55 0.91
N GLY A 25 -15.98 23.84 0.87
CA GLY A 25 -15.77 24.78 1.97
C GLY A 25 -14.32 24.82 2.47
N LYS A 26 -14.14 24.72 3.78
CA LYS A 26 -12.83 24.74 4.45
C LYS A 26 -11.99 23.49 4.18
N ASN A 27 -12.64 22.37 3.80
CA ASN A 27 -11.99 21.10 3.54
C ASN A 27 -11.20 21.09 2.23
N LYS A 28 -11.34 22.13 1.38
CA LYS A 28 -10.52 22.32 0.17
C LYS A 28 -9.03 22.39 0.48
N TRP A 29 -8.65 22.85 1.65
CA TRP A 29 -7.26 23.13 2.01
C TRP A 29 -6.72 22.09 2.98
N GLY A 30 -5.58 21.52 2.65
CA GLY A 30 -4.78 20.63 3.53
C GLY A 30 -3.44 21.26 3.87
N ASN A 31 -3.00 21.17 5.12
CA ASN A 31 -1.66 21.57 5.55
C ASN A 31 -0.83 20.34 5.86
N PHE A 32 0.37 20.29 5.31
CA PHE A 32 1.25 19.12 5.34
C PHE A 32 2.64 19.55 5.82
N PRO A 33 2.87 19.61 7.14
CA PRO A 33 4.18 19.88 7.71
C PRO A 33 5.10 18.63 7.59
N SER A 34 6.42 18.90 7.51
CA SER A 34 7.44 17.87 7.63
C SER A 34 8.71 18.42 8.27
N VAL A 35 9.39 17.56 9.02
CA VAL A 35 10.68 17.85 9.66
C VAL A 35 11.61 16.65 9.44
N ALA A 36 12.84 16.93 9.06
CA ALA A 36 13.88 15.92 8.95
C ALA A 36 15.16 16.44 9.65
N VAL A 37 15.81 15.54 10.37
CA VAL A 37 17.08 15.76 11.05
C VAL A 37 18.06 14.72 10.57
N ALA A 38 19.28 15.14 10.29
CA ALA A 38 20.36 14.21 10.01
C ALA A 38 21.61 14.60 10.79
N TRP A 39 22.28 13.59 11.32
CA TRP A 39 23.52 13.70 12.06
C TRP A 39 24.62 12.92 11.36
N ARG A 40 25.63 13.63 10.89
CA ARG A 40 26.85 13.05 10.29
C ARG A 40 27.81 12.61 11.40
N MET A 41 27.59 11.44 11.94
CA MET A 41 28.33 10.89 13.06
C MET A 41 29.82 10.67 12.70
N SER A 42 30.12 10.38 11.43
CA SER A 42 31.50 10.23 10.95
C SER A 42 32.36 11.47 11.14
N GLU A 43 31.74 12.65 11.27
CA GLU A 43 32.47 13.90 11.51
C GLU A 43 32.77 14.17 13.00
N GLU A 44 32.26 13.34 13.91
CA GLU A 44 32.55 13.43 15.32
C GLU A 44 33.92 12.81 15.65
N SER A 45 34.70 13.47 16.53
CA SER A 45 36.07 13.06 16.84
C SER A 45 36.15 11.62 17.37
N PHE A 46 35.16 11.18 18.16
CA PHE A 46 35.13 9.83 18.72
C PHE A 46 34.86 8.73 17.69
N ILE A 47 34.15 9.03 16.60
CA ILE A 47 33.94 8.10 15.46
C ILE A 47 35.13 8.19 14.49
N LYS A 48 35.59 9.41 14.21
CA LYS A 48 36.68 9.66 13.28
C LYS A 48 38.00 8.97 13.72
N ASN A 49 38.23 8.90 15.01
CA ASN A 49 39.41 8.22 15.58
C ASN A 49 39.40 6.71 15.42
N LEU A 50 38.21 6.10 15.16
CA LEU A 50 38.11 4.67 14.91
C LEU A 50 38.63 4.26 13.54
N ASN A 51 38.68 5.19 12.57
CA ASN A 51 39.08 4.95 11.18
C ASN A 51 38.39 3.76 10.49
N ILE A 52 37.14 3.48 10.88
CA ILE A 52 36.36 2.36 10.34
C ILE A 52 35.36 2.87 9.28
N PHE A 53 34.73 4.01 9.55
CA PHE A 53 33.65 4.55 8.73
C PHE A 53 34.14 5.69 7.86
N ASP A 54 33.92 5.59 6.55
CA ASP A 54 34.05 6.71 5.63
C ASP A 54 32.81 7.63 5.75
N VAL A 55 31.62 7.02 5.92
CA VAL A 55 30.37 7.71 6.20
C VAL A 55 29.63 6.95 7.29
N LEU A 56 29.17 7.69 8.28
CA LEU A 56 28.19 7.22 9.27
C LEU A 56 27.21 8.36 9.52
N LYS A 57 25.95 8.18 9.06
CA LYS A 57 24.93 9.22 9.12
C LYS A 57 23.63 8.66 9.61
N LEU A 58 23.13 9.20 10.71
CA LEU A 58 21.82 8.92 11.25
C LEU A 58 20.81 9.93 10.67
N ARG A 59 19.65 9.43 10.21
CA ARG A 59 18.56 10.23 9.66
C ARG A 59 17.27 9.92 10.44
N MET A 60 16.52 10.96 10.75
CA MET A 60 15.19 10.86 11.33
C MET A 60 14.28 11.81 10.59
N SER A 61 13.10 11.36 10.21
CA SER A 61 12.11 12.23 9.60
C SER A 61 10.69 11.96 10.10
N TRP A 62 9.90 13.00 10.10
CA TRP A 62 8.48 12.99 10.33
C TRP A 62 7.81 13.90 9.33
N GLY A 63 6.69 13.48 8.78
CA GLY A 63 5.95 14.32 7.86
C GLY A 63 4.54 13.84 7.60
N ASN A 64 3.72 14.78 7.14
CA ASN A 64 2.34 14.52 6.72
C ASN A 64 2.21 14.71 5.22
N THR A 65 1.46 13.81 4.59
CA THR A 65 1.04 13.92 3.19
C THR A 65 -0.47 13.78 3.08
N GLY A 66 -1.06 14.37 2.05
CA GLY A 66 -2.49 14.29 1.77
C GLY A 66 -2.77 13.62 0.43
N ASN A 67 -3.85 12.86 0.39
CA ASN A 67 -4.36 12.25 -0.83
C ASN A 67 -5.79 12.75 -1.09
N GLN A 68 -6.10 13.02 -2.37
CA GLN A 68 -7.39 13.48 -2.86
C GLN A 68 -7.93 12.57 -3.98
N ALA A 69 -7.70 11.28 -3.90
CA ALA A 69 -8.00 10.31 -4.96
C ALA A 69 -9.50 10.02 -5.11
N ILE A 70 -10.31 11.07 -5.31
CA ILE A 70 -11.72 11.00 -5.68
C ILE A 70 -11.93 11.66 -7.05
N GLY A 71 -12.99 11.31 -7.74
CA GLY A 71 -13.39 11.97 -8.98
C GLY A 71 -13.77 13.43 -8.78
N ALA A 72 -13.75 14.23 -9.85
CA ALA A 72 -14.33 15.57 -9.84
C ALA A 72 -15.84 15.47 -9.53
N TYR A 73 -16.35 16.46 -8.80
CA TYR A 73 -17.76 16.56 -8.39
C TYR A 73 -18.28 15.45 -7.47
N SER A 74 -17.45 14.49 -7.05
CA SER A 74 -17.86 13.37 -6.20
C SER A 74 -18.42 13.76 -4.83
N THR A 75 -18.20 15.01 -4.38
CA THR A 75 -18.75 15.54 -3.11
C THR A 75 -20.09 16.27 -3.30
N LEU A 76 -20.55 16.43 -4.54
CA LEU A 76 -21.83 17.06 -4.84
C LEU A 76 -22.93 16.00 -4.93
N GLY A 77 -24.15 16.36 -4.57
CA GLY A 77 -25.33 15.59 -4.91
C GLY A 77 -25.59 15.72 -6.41
N LEU A 78 -25.43 14.62 -7.14
CA LEU A 78 -25.63 14.59 -8.58
C LEU A 78 -26.94 13.90 -8.92
N LEU A 79 -27.56 14.35 -10.01
CA LEU A 79 -28.68 13.64 -10.63
C LEU A 79 -28.17 12.74 -11.74
N ALA A 80 -28.69 11.54 -11.82
CA ALA A 80 -28.49 10.63 -12.93
C ALA A 80 -29.79 10.46 -13.70
N GLU A 81 -29.69 10.24 -14.99
CA GLU A 81 -30.82 9.89 -15.80
C GLU A 81 -31.38 8.53 -15.34
N SER A 82 -32.67 8.48 -15.13
CA SER A 82 -33.41 7.28 -14.75
C SER A 82 -34.63 7.18 -15.67
N LYS A 83 -34.90 5.99 -16.16
CA LYS A 83 -36.06 5.72 -16.99
C LYS A 83 -37.19 5.21 -16.10
N TYR A 84 -38.41 5.67 -16.37
CA TYR A 84 -39.60 5.16 -15.71
C TYR A 84 -40.69 4.87 -16.73
N GLY A 85 -41.43 3.79 -16.50
CA GLY A 85 -42.56 3.42 -17.36
C GLY A 85 -43.83 4.15 -16.91
N TRP A 86 -44.38 4.95 -17.81
CA TRP A 86 -45.67 5.58 -17.62
C TRP A 86 -46.66 5.05 -18.66
N GLY A 87 -47.58 4.23 -18.25
CA GLY A 87 -48.69 3.77 -19.10
C GLY A 87 -48.37 2.72 -20.17
N GLY A 88 -47.34 1.89 -19.98
CA GLY A 88 -47.24 0.61 -20.68
C GLY A 88 -46.02 0.31 -21.51
N THR A 89 -45.69 1.03 -22.58
CA THR A 89 -44.71 0.55 -23.57
C THR A 89 -43.50 1.46 -23.82
N SER A 90 -43.47 2.63 -23.25
CA SER A 90 -42.39 3.59 -23.48
C SER A 90 -41.70 4.01 -22.19
N ASP A 91 -40.38 3.92 -22.17
CA ASP A 91 -39.57 4.46 -21.11
C ASP A 91 -39.47 5.97 -21.24
N TYR A 92 -39.90 6.69 -20.22
CA TYR A 92 -39.77 8.15 -20.17
C TYR A 92 -38.48 8.53 -19.45
N PRO A 93 -37.71 9.53 -19.94
CA PRO A 93 -36.54 10.03 -19.23
C PRO A 93 -36.97 10.75 -17.94
N GLY A 94 -36.35 10.39 -16.87
CA GLY A 94 -36.48 11.05 -15.58
C GLY A 94 -35.10 11.24 -14.96
N TYR A 95 -35.06 11.92 -13.82
CA TYR A 95 -33.82 12.14 -13.09
C TYR A 95 -33.98 11.70 -11.65
N GLY A 96 -33.06 10.84 -11.20
CA GLY A 96 -32.97 10.39 -9.81
C GLY A 96 -31.67 10.88 -9.16
N VAL A 97 -31.64 10.93 -7.85
CA VAL A 97 -30.39 11.23 -7.10
C VAL A 97 -29.41 10.09 -7.32
N SER A 98 -28.25 10.38 -7.86
CA SER A 98 -27.16 9.42 -8.09
C SER A 98 -26.37 9.07 -6.80
N GLY A 99 -26.49 9.92 -5.80
CA GLY A 99 -25.85 9.78 -4.49
C GLY A 99 -25.98 11.07 -3.68
N PRO A 100 -25.97 10.99 -2.35
CA PRO A 100 -26.06 12.18 -1.50
C PRO A 100 -24.79 13.01 -1.60
N ALA A 101 -24.95 14.33 -1.37
CA ALA A 101 -23.83 15.24 -1.22
C ALA A 101 -23.02 14.87 0.05
N THR A 102 -21.70 14.99 -0.06
CA THR A 102 -20.76 14.74 1.06
C THR A 102 -19.90 16.00 1.33
N PRO A 103 -20.49 17.09 1.82
CA PRO A 103 -19.79 18.37 1.98
C PRO A 103 -18.67 18.30 3.03
N ASN A 104 -18.72 17.36 3.94
CA ASN A 104 -17.75 17.17 5.01
C ASN A 104 -16.54 16.32 4.60
N LEU A 105 -16.53 15.77 3.39
CA LEU A 105 -15.42 14.97 2.90
C LEU A 105 -14.13 15.81 2.87
N THR A 106 -13.04 15.20 3.32
CA THR A 106 -11.74 15.87 3.45
C THR A 106 -10.60 14.98 2.94
N TRP A 107 -9.40 15.51 3.00
CA TRP A 107 -8.18 14.81 2.62
C TRP A 107 -7.96 13.54 3.44
N GLU A 108 -7.62 12.46 2.78
CA GLU A 108 -6.96 11.33 3.40
C GLU A 108 -5.55 11.76 3.82
N LYS A 109 -5.15 11.48 5.05
CA LYS A 109 -3.86 11.93 5.61
C LYS A 109 -2.97 10.75 5.95
N THR A 110 -1.74 10.79 5.47
CA THR A 110 -0.69 9.85 5.87
C THR A 110 0.35 10.58 6.70
N THR A 111 0.55 10.11 7.92
CA THR A 111 1.65 10.52 8.80
C THR A 111 2.75 9.45 8.70
N GLN A 112 3.96 9.88 8.38
CA GLN A 112 5.12 9.00 8.22
C GLN A 112 6.20 9.37 9.23
N TYR A 113 6.83 8.33 9.77
CA TYR A 113 8.03 8.38 10.61
C TYR A 113 9.08 7.50 9.97
N ASP A 114 10.30 8.00 9.84
CA ASP A 114 11.44 7.26 9.30
C ASP A 114 12.64 7.42 10.20
N LEU A 115 13.39 6.33 10.37
CA LEU A 115 14.69 6.28 11.00
C LEU A 115 15.65 5.54 10.07
N GLY A 116 16.68 6.22 9.58
CA GLY A 116 17.65 5.69 8.64
C GLY A 116 19.07 5.79 9.14
N LEU A 117 19.90 4.81 8.78
CA LEU A 117 21.33 4.79 9.03
C LEU A 117 22.06 4.51 7.73
N ASP A 118 22.86 5.48 7.30
CA ASP A 118 23.73 5.36 6.12
C ASP A 118 25.17 5.10 6.58
N MET A 119 25.79 4.06 6.04
CA MET A 119 27.14 3.62 6.37
C MET A 119 27.96 3.42 5.12
N ALA A 120 29.22 3.85 5.15
CA ALA A 120 30.21 3.54 4.14
C ALA A 120 31.52 3.12 4.79
N PHE A 121 32.18 2.13 4.19
CA PHE A 121 33.41 1.53 4.70
C PHE A 121 34.40 1.29 3.55
N ALA A 122 35.68 1.11 3.92
CA ALA A 122 36.74 0.69 3.02
C ALA A 122 36.91 1.61 1.79
N ASN A 123 36.99 2.93 2.01
CA ASN A 123 37.04 3.96 0.98
C ASN A 123 35.81 3.91 0.06
N ASN A 124 34.64 3.86 0.66
CA ASN A 124 33.33 3.77 -0.03
C ASN A 124 33.15 2.53 -0.92
N ARG A 125 33.90 1.45 -0.69
CA ARG A 125 33.74 0.19 -1.42
C ARG A 125 32.62 -0.68 -0.88
N ILE A 126 32.21 -0.45 0.35
CA ILE A 126 31.07 -1.12 1.00
C ILE A 126 30.13 -0.04 1.49
N LEU A 127 28.91 -0.04 0.96
CA LEU A 127 27.85 0.88 1.35
C LEU A 127 26.70 0.07 1.96
N ALA A 128 26.22 0.48 3.10
CA ALA A 128 25.07 -0.17 3.75
C ALA A 128 24.09 0.89 4.21
N ASN A 129 22.81 0.66 3.91
CA ASN A 129 21.71 1.50 4.35
C ASN A 129 20.68 0.64 5.08
N ILE A 130 20.19 1.14 6.21
CA ILE A 130 19.12 0.53 6.99
C ILE A 130 18.07 1.60 7.20
N ASP A 131 16.84 1.34 6.81
CA ASP A 131 15.71 2.24 7.01
C ASP A 131 14.57 1.51 7.73
N LEU A 132 14.07 2.14 8.79
CA LEU A 132 12.88 1.72 9.52
C LEU A 132 11.81 2.77 9.28
N TYR A 133 10.61 2.35 8.88
CA TYR A 133 9.53 3.29 8.67
C TYR A 133 8.20 2.83 9.27
N GLN A 134 7.38 3.79 9.61
CA GLN A 134 5.98 3.60 9.93
C GLN A 134 5.15 4.67 9.25
N LYS A 135 4.08 4.26 8.54
CA LYS A 135 3.10 5.12 7.89
C LYS A 135 1.72 4.82 8.45
N ASN A 136 1.05 5.83 8.97
CA ASN A 136 -0.34 5.72 9.42
C ASN A 136 -1.20 6.57 8.49
N THR A 137 -2.09 5.94 7.74
CA THR A 137 -3.04 6.61 6.86
C THR A 137 -4.40 6.62 7.53
N THR A 138 -4.95 7.80 7.78
CA THR A 138 -6.22 8.03 8.46
C THR A 138 -7.21 8.71 7.54
N GLY A 139 -8.50 8.47 7.78
CA GLY A 139 -9.58 9.03 6.97
C GLY A 139 -9.53 8.57 5.52
N LEU A 140 -9.35 7.26 5.31
CA LEU A 140 -9.34 6.66 3.97
C LEU A 140 -10.57 7.10 3.18
N LEU A 141 -10.36 7.45 1.92
CA LEU A 141 -11.42 7.80 0.99
C LEU A 141 -12.05 6.53 0.42
N LEU A 142 -13.14 6.09 1.04
CA LEU A 142 -13.83 4.84 0.69
C LEU A 142 -15.24 5.13 0.20
N LYS A 143 -15.74 4.26 -0.69
CA LYS A 143 -17.16 4.22 -1.07
C LYS A 143 -17.90 3.30 -0.12
N LYS A 144 -18.90 3.84 0.60
CA LYS A 144 -19.79 3.07 1.46
C LYS A 144 -21.14 2.88 0.75
N PRO A 145 -21.71 1.67 0.71
CA PRO A 145 -23.05 1.45 0.20
C PRO A 145 -24.09 2.17 1.08
N ILE A 146 -25.11 2.71 0.44
CA ILE A 146 -26.23 3.38 1.09
C ILE A 146 -27.43 2.40 1.06
N PRO A 147 -28.13 2.21 2.18
CA PRO A 147 -29.35 1.42 2.20
C PRO A 147 -30.38 1.96 1.20
N TYR A 148 -31.18 1.06 0.63
CA TYR A 148 -32.19 1.44 -0.38
C TYR A 148 -33.25 2.41 0.15
N TYR A 149 -33.58 2.34 1.46
CA TYR A 149 -34.52 3.27 2.07
C TYR A 149 -33.97 4.70 2.24
N ASP A 150 -32.64 4.88 2.11
CA ASP A 150 -31.95 6.17 2.11
C ASP A 150 -31.58 6.63 0.68
N GLY A 151 -32.14 5.99 -0.35
CA GLY A 151 -31.91 6.30 -1.75
C GLY A 151 -30.98 5.35 -2.50
N GLY A 152 -30.34 4.41 -1.82
CA GLY A 152 -29.47 3.41 -2.44
C GLY A 152 -28.17 3.99 -3.01
N GLY A 153 -27.41 3.14 -3.73
CA GLY A 153 -26.16 3.55 -4.37
C GLY A 153 -24.96 3.53 -3.40
N THR A 154 -23.98 4.41 -3.63
CA THR A 154 -22.78 4.52 -2.81
C THR A 154 -22.43 5.97 -2.53
N THR A 155 -21.83 6.24 -1.39
CA THR A 155 -21.34 7.57 -1.00
C THR A 155 -19.87 7.52 -0.60
N TRP A 156 -19.15 8.62 -0.83
CA TRP A 156 -17.78 8.76 -0.35
C TRP A 156 -17.75 9.15 1.12
N VAL A 157 -16.90 8.49 1.89
CA VAL A 157 -16.69 8.77 3.31
C VAL A 157 -15.20 8.78 3.62
N ASN A 158 -14.80 9.58 4.61
CA ASN A 158 -13.50 9.43 5.24
C ASN A 158 -13.65 8.40 6.36
N LEU A 159 -13.25 7.19 6.11
CA LEU A 159 -13.46 6.07 7.03
C LEU A 159 -12.22 5.20 7.11
N GLY A 160 -11.87 4.84 8.35
CA GLY A 160 -10.84 3.86 8.60
C GLY A 160 -9.41 4.40 8.71
N GLU A 161 -8.57 3.50 9.14
CA GLU A 161 -7.13 3.71 9.34
C GLU A 161 -6.36 2.48 8.90
N VAL A 162 -5.25 2.71 8.19
CA VAL A 162 -4.30 1.68 7.78
C VAL A 162 -2.92 2.05 8.27
N LYS A 163 -2.22 1.07 8.84
CA LYS A 163 -0.85 1.18 9.31
C LYS A 163 0.07 0.34 8.45
N ASN A 164 1.13 0.95 7.96
CA ASN A 164 2.21 0.27 7.27
C ASN A 164 3.50 0.47 8.05
N ARG A 165 4.27 -0.58 8.27
CA ARG A 165 5.58 -0.54 8.92
C ARG A 165 6.52 -1.48 8.19
N GLY A 166 7.78 -1.11 8.13
CA GLY A 166 8.75 -1.95 7.44
C GLY A 166 10.18 -1.62 7.82
N LEU A 167 11.04 -2.51 7.35
CA LEU A 167 12.49 -2.41 7.42
C LEU A 167 13.02 -2.61 6.01
N GLU A 168 13.87 -1.71 5.58
CA GLU A 168 14.59 -1.81 4.32
C GLU A 168 16.08 -1.87 4.61
N PHE A 169 16.76 -2.79 3.95
CA PHE A 169 18.21 -2.95 4.03
C PHE A 169 18.78 -3.02 2.63
N SER A 170 19.82 -2.23 2.38
CA SER A 170 20.59 -2.27 1.14
C SER A 170 22.07 -2.40 1.46
N LEU A 171 22.74 -3.33 0.80
CA LEU A 171 24.18 -3.55 0.88
C LEU A 171 24.77 -3.53 -0.53
N THR A 172 25.62 -2.56 -0.81
CA THR A 172 26.39 -2.47 -2.06
C THR A 172 27.85 -2.72 -1.77
N GLY A 173 28.44 -3.64 -2.49
CA GLY A 173 29.87 -3.94 -2.46
C GLY A 173 30.51 -3.71 -3.82
N ILE A 174 31.73 -3.17 -3.83
CA ILE A 174 32.56 -2.99 -5.03
C ILE A 174 33.81 -3.90 -4.86
N PRO A 175 33.69 -5.23 -5.09
CA PRO A 175 34.78 -6.18 -4.88
C PRO A 175 35.98 -5.90 -5.76
N ILE A 176 35.73 -5.48 -7.01
CA ILE A 176 36.77 -5.18 -7.97
C ILE A 176 36.58 -3.74 -8.47
N GLN A 177 37.63 -2.95 -8.30
CA GLN A 177 37.71 -1.58 -8.82
C GLN A 177 39.12 -1.31 -9.30
N ASN A 178 39.34 -1.45 -10.59
CA ASN A 178 40.59 -1.12 -11.23
C ASN A 178 40.33 -0.37 -12.56
N LYS A 179 41.41 0.00 -13.29
CA LYS A 179 41.30 0.79 -14.52
C LYS A 179 40.48 0.08 -15.63
N ASN A 180 40.46 -1.25 -15.63
CA ASN A 180 39.89 -2.03 -16.73
C ASN A 180 38.56 -2.68 -16.33
N LEU A 181 38.33 -2.91 -15.04
CA LEU A 181 37.17 -3.63 -14.56
C LEU A 181 36.65 -2.99 -13.28
N ILE A 182 35.37 -2.67 -13.27
CA ILE A 182 34.62 -2.32 -12.07
C ILE A 182 33.49 -3.32 -11.95
N TRP A 183 33.42 -4.03 -10.81
CA TRP A 183 32.31 -4.92 -10.46
C TRP A 183 31.65 -4.39 -9.20
N GLU A 184 30.36 -4.10 -9.33
CA GLU A 184 29.49 -3.69 -8.24
C GLU A 184 28.40 -4.72 -8.04
N SER A 185 28.13 -5.08 -6.79
CA SER A 185 27.08 -6.02 -6.41
C SER A 185 26.23 -5.37 -5.32
N THR A 186 24.92 -5.28 -5.57
CA THR A 186 23.95 -4.69 -4.63
C THR A 186 22.91 -5.72 -4.23
N PHE A 187 22.74 -5.91 -2.94
CA PHE A 187 21.72 -6.75 -2.32
C PHE A 187 20.72 -5.88 -1.57
N ASN A 188 19.44 -6.07 -1.82
CA ASN A 188 18.35 -5.34 -1.19
C ASN A 188 17.38 -6.31 -0.53
N VAL A 189 16.93 -5.96 0.67
CA VAL A 189 15.87 -6.66 1.41
C VAL A 189 14.86 -5.61 1.85
N SER A 190 13.60 -5.83 1.53
CA SER A 190 12.49 -5.04 2.06
C SER A 190 11.52 -5.97 2.77
N TYR A 191 11.27 -5.72 4.03
CA TYR A 191 10.22 -6.34 4.83
C TYR A 191 9.15 -5.29 5.11
N SER A 192 7.91 -5.55 4.72
CA SER A 192 6.80 -4.64 4.96
C SER A 192 5.59 -5.38 5.49
N LYS A 193 4.95 -4.81 6.49
CA LYS A 193 3.69 -5.30 7.04
C LYS A 193 2.67 -4.18 7.03
N ASN A 194 1.53 -4.45 6.43
CA ASN A 194 0.38 -3.55 6.48
C ASN A 194 -0.75 -4.15 7.32
N GLU A 195 -1.58 -3.30 7.90
CA GLU A 195 -2.66 -3.70 8.78
C GLU A 195 -3.78 -2.67 8.71
N VAL A 196 -5.01 -3.14 8.55
CA VAL A 196 -6.22 -2.32 8.71
C VAL A 196 -6.46 -2.16 10.21
N VAL A 197 -6.29 -0.94 10.72
CA VAL A 197 -6.42 -0.63 12.16
C VAL A 197 -7.86 -0.39 12.53
N SER A 198 -8.61 0.30 11.65
CA SER A 198 -10.01 0.65 11.88
C SER A 198 -10.76 0.77 10.56
N LEU A 199 -12.03 0.47 10.59
CA LEU A 199 -13.01 0.70 9.50
C LEU A 199 -14.24 1.47 10.04
N GLY A 200 -14.03 2.34 11.05
CA GLY A 200 -15.12 3.01 11.77
C GLY A 200 -15.86 2.01 12.64
N ASP A 201 -17.17 1.95 12.51
CA ASP A 201 -18.03 1.01 13.26
C ASP A 201 -18.05 -0.40 12.65
N GLU A 202 -17.47 -0.58 11.47
CA GLU A 202 -17.46 -1.85 10.77
C GLU A 202 -16.23 -2.68 11.15
N ILE A 203 -16.41 -3.98 11.34
CA ILE A 203 -15.30 -4.92 11.55
C ILE A 203 -14.77 -5.41 10.21
N ARG A 204 -15.64 -5.49 9.19
CA ARG A 204 -15.34 -6.02 7.86
C ARG A 204 -16.11 -5.27 6.78
N LEU A 205 -15.43 -4.97 5.69
CA LEU A 205 -16.01 -4.42 4.46
C LEU A 205 -15.57 -5.24 3.25
N HIS A 206 -16.47 -5.35 2.27
CA HIS A 206 -16.20 -6.00 0.99
C HIS A 206 -16.21 -4.97 -0.14
N PRO A 207 -15.07 -4.33 -0.43
CA PRO A 207 -15.00 -3.23 -1.42
C PRO A 207 -14.95 -3.72 -2.86
N GLY A 208 -15.03 -5.01 -3.10
CA GLY A 208 -14.81 -5.61 -4.41
C GLY A 208 -16.05 -5.84 -5.24
N THR A 209 -15.83 -6.07 -6.51
CA THR A 209 -16.79 -6.67 -7.44
C THR A 209 -16.95 -8.14 -7.11
N LYS A 210 -18.18 -8.63 -7.14
CA LYS A 210 -18.45 -10.08 -7.15
C LYS A 210 -17.83 -10.65 -8.44
N LEU A 211 -17.22 -11.81 -8.36
CA LEU A 211 -16.94 -12.60 -9.56
C LEU A 211 -18.28 -12.96 -10.20
N ASP A 212 -18.42 -12.78 -11.50
CA ASP A 212 -19.68 -12.86 -12.25
C ASP A 212 -20.52 -14.13 -12.02
N GLN A 213 -19.91 -15.21 -11.54
CA GLN A 213 -20.59 -16.48 -11.28
C GLN A 213 -20.60 -16.90 -9.81
N ALA A 214 -19.90 -16.19 -8.92
CA ALA A 214 -19.89 -16.49 -7.49
C ALA A 214 -20.55 -15.35 -6.70
N SER A 215 -21.46 -15.70 -5.82
CA SER A 215 -22.06 -14.73 -4.88
C SER A 215 -21.06 -14.17 -3.86
N LEU A 216 -19.78 -14.59 -3.93
CA LEU A 216 -18.73 -14.29 -2.98
C LEU A 216 -17.85 -13.13 -3.48
N ASN A 217 -17.63 -12.15 -2.62
CA ASN A 217 -16.64 -11.11 -2.84
C ASN A 217 -15.22 -11.68 -2.58
N THR A 218 -14.31 -11.52 -3.52
CA THR A 218 -12.95 -12.05 -3.41
C THR A 218 -11.99 -11.15 -2.65
N ALA A 219 -12.36 -9.91 -2.38
CA ALA A 219 -11.57 -8.97 -1.60
C ALA A 219 -12.28 -8.63 -0.29
N VAL A 220 -11.50 -8.51 0.77
CA VAL A 220 -12.00 -8.11 2.09
C VAL A 220 -11.06 -7.10 2.73
N LEU A 221 -11.66 -6.08 3.35
CA LEU A 221 -11.01 -5.23 4.35
C LEU A 221 -11.51 -5.69 5.70
N GLN A 222 -10.62 -6.13 6.57
CA GLN A 222 -10.95 -6.60 7.91
C GLN A 222 -9.96 -6.01 8.91
N VAL A 223 -10.49 -5.51 10.02
CA VAL A 223 -9.67 -4.97 11.12
C VAL A 223 -8.70 -6.04 11.63
N GLY A 224 -7.44 -5.66 11.83
CA GLY A 224 -6.34 -6.54 12.25
C GLY A 224 -5.76 -7.43 11.13
N LYS A 225 -6.23 -7.28 9.88
CA LYS A 225 -5.74 -8.05 8.73
C LYS A 225 -5.06 -7.15 7.69
N PRO A 226 -4.21 -7.71 6.82
CA PRO A 226 -3.57 -6.95 5.77
C PRO A 226 -4.56 -6.35 4.78
N LEU A 227 -4.23 -5.16 4.28
CA LEU A 227 -4.87 -4.59 3.09
C LEU A 227 -4.57 -5.50 1.89
N GLY A 228 -5.58 -5.78 1.06
CA GLY A 228 -5.44 -6.73 -0.04
C GLY A 228 -5.56 -8.20 0.37
N SER A 229 -6.21 -8.45 1.51
CA SER A 229 -6.59 -9.81 1.89
C SER A 229 -7.52 -10.44 0.86
N ILE A 230 -7.20 -11.65 0.43
CA ILE A 230 -7.99 -12.45 -0.50
C ILE A 230 -8.95 -13.30 0.30
N TYR A 231 -10.23 -13.21 -0.04
CA TYR A 231 -11.32 -13.87 0.67
C TYR A 231 -11.92 -14.97 -0.21
N GLY A 232 -12.12 -16.13 0.36
CA GLY A 232 -12.65 -17.28 -0.37
C GLY A 232 -12.86 -18.49 0.51
N TYR A 233 -13.32 -19.59 -0.09
CA TYR A 233 -13.47 -20.87 0.58
C TYR A 233 -12.13 -21.57 0.70
N ILE A 234 -11.88 -22.19 1.85
CA ILE A 234 -10.67 -23.00 2.07
C ILE A 234 -10.90 -24.37 1.45
N TRP A 235 -10.13 -24.69 0.43
CA TRP A 235 -10.14 -25.99 -0.21
C TRP A 235 -9.35 -27.01 0.61
N GLU A 236 -9.98 -28.16 0.95
CA GLU A 236 -9.37 -29.25 1.74
C GLU A 236 -8.97 -30.45 0.90
N GLY A 237 -9.27 -30.43 -0.39
CA GLY A 237 -8.96 -31.52 -1.30
C GLY A 237 -10.20 -32.02 -2.05
N LEU A 238 -10.18 -33.29 -2.42
CA LEU A 238 -11.31 -33.97 -3.03
C LEU A 238 -11.90 -34.97 -2.03
N TRP A 239 -13.22 -35.16 -2.11
CA TRP A 239 -13.89 -36.23 -1.36
C TRP A 239 -13.31 -37.58 -1.77
N ARG A 240 -12.86 -38.35 -0.81
CA ARG A 240 -12.28 -39.67 -1.04
C ARG A 240 -13.38 -40.73 -1.11
N THR A 241 -13.04 -41.89 -1.63
CA THR A 241 -14.00 -43.04 -1.75
C THR A 241 -14.46 -43.56 -0.39
N ASP A 242 -13.60 -43.47 0.62
CA ASP A 242 -13.89 -43.82 2.03
C ASP A 242 -14.74 -42.77 2.75
N GLU A 243 -14.89 -41.57 2.19
CA GLU A 243 -15.72 -40.45 2.71
C GLU A 243 -17.09 -40.33 1.97
N ALA A 244 -17.50 -41.33 1.19
CA ALA A 244 -18.69 -41.26 0.34
C ALA A 244 -19.99 -40.94 1.12
N GLU A 245 -20.15 -41.47 2.34
CA GLU A 245 -21.33 -41.20 3.18
C GLU A 245 -21.35 -39.73 3.66
N GLU A 246 -20.20 -39.17 3.97
CA GLU A 246 -20.10 -37.78 4.38
C GLU A 246 -20.33 -36.84 3.20
N ALA A 247 -19.72 -37.14 2.03
CA ALA A 247 -19.94 -36.41 0.79
C ALA A 247 -21.43 -36.36 0.40
N ALA A 248 -22.16 -37.45 0.61
CA ALA A 248 -23.59 -37.52 0.30
C ALA A 248 -24.43 -36.54 1.14
N LYS A 249 -24.04 -36.21 2.36
CA LYS A 249 -24.71 -35.19 3.20
C LYS A 249 -24.63 -33.80 2.58
N TRP A 250 -23.55 -33.54 1.81
CA TRP A 250 -23.33 -32.29 1.05
C TRP A 250 -24.00 -32.34 -0.34
N GLY A 251 -24.66 -33.42 -0.70
CA GLY A 251 -25.15 -33.66 -2.05
C GLY A 251 -24.02 -33.85 -3.08
N GLN A 252 -22.83 -34.23 -2.61
CA GLN A 252 -21.62 -34.45 -3.41
C GLN A 252 -21.25 -35.94 -3.44
N LYS A 253 -20.26 -36.28 -4.24
CA LYS A 253 -19.77 -37.65 -4.42
C LYS A 253 -18.23 -37.67 -4.36
N PRO A 254 -17.62 -38.85 -4.15
CA PRO A 254 -16.17 -39.01 -4.26
C PRO A 254 -15.62 -38.45 -5.57
N GLY A 255 -14.57 -37.64 -5.46
CA GLY A 255 -13.96 -36.91 -6.58
C GLY A 255 -14.44 -35.46 -6.73
N ASP A 256 -15.49 -35.05 -6.05
CA ASP A 256 -15.91 -33.63 -6.01
C ASP A 256 -15.02 -32.82 -5.05
N ASN A 257 -15.02 -31.48 -5.19
CA ASN A 257 -14.23 -30.59 -4.34
C ASN A 257 -14.77 -30.55 -2.92
N LYS A 258 -13.88 -30.72 -1.94
CA LYS A 258 -14.15 -30.59 -0.51
C LYS A 258 -13.68 -29.26 -0.01
N PHE A 259 -14.57 -28.49 0.61
CA PHE A 259 -14.28 -27.20 1.22
C PHE A 259 -14.51 -27.26 2.72
N LYS A 260 -13.74 -26.46 3.45
CA LYS A 260 -13.89 -26.31 4.89
C LYS A 260 -15.22 -25.60 5.20
N GLU A 261 -15.99 -26.19 6.10
CA GLU A 261 -17.21 -25.61 6.64
C GLU A 261 -16.95 -25.05 8.05
N LYS A 262 -17.55 -23.92 8.37
CA LYS A 262 -17.50 -23.32 9.71
C LYS A 262 -18.78 -23.65 10.51
N ASN A 263 -19.90 -23.76 9.82
CA ASN A 263 -21.21 -24.06 10.40
C ASN A 263 -21.65 -25.44 9.93
N VAL A 264 -21.87 -26.40 10.80
CA VAL A 264 -22.22 -27.79 10.42
C VAL A 264 -23.63 -27.84 9.87
N ASN A 265 -23.86 -27.31 8.65
CA ASN A 265 -25.14 -27.28 7.96
C ASN A 265 -25.14 -28.01 6.62
N TYR A 266 -23.98 -28.56 6.21
CA TYR A 266 -23.76 -29.27 4.93
C TYR A 266 -24.07 -28.42 3.69
N LYS A 267 -23.86 -27.10 3.78
CA LYS A 267 -24.03 -26.17 2.67
C LYS A 267 -22.88 -25.18 2.66
N LEU A 268 -22.31 -24.95 1.49
CA LEU A 268 -21.30 -23.94 1.32
C LEU A 268 -21.95 -22.56 1.19
N GLU A 269 -21.83 -21.75 2.22
CA GLU A 269 -22.41 -20.42 2.32
C GLU A 269 -21.32 -19.33 2.44
N SER A 270 -21.69 -18.06 2.29
CA SER A 270 -20.74 -16.94 2.39
C SER A 270 -20.01 -16.87 3.73
N ASP A 271 -20.61 -17.41 4.79
CA ASP A 271 -20.07 -17.41 6.15
C ASP A 271 -18.95 -18.44 6.33
N ASP A 272 -18.85 -19.44 5.46
CA ASP A 272 -17.79 -20.43 5.45
C ASP A 272 -16.49 -19.89 4.83
N ALA A 273 -16.58 -18.78 4.11
CA ALA A 273 -15.41 -18.16 3.53
C ALA A 273 -14.50 -17.52 4.59
N ASP A 274 -13.21 -17.48 4.30
CA ASP A 274 -12.17 -16.90 5.16
C ASP A 274 -11.09 -16.20 4.33
N ILE A 275 -10.13 -15.58 5.02
CA ILE A 275 -8.95 -15.04 4.37
C ILE A 275 -8.02 -16.20 4.00
N ILE A 276 -7.86 -16.42 2.69
CA ILE A 276 -7.06 -17.50 2.11
C ILE A 276 -5.67 -17.05 1.66
N GLY A 277 -5.42 -15.76 1.64
CA GLY A 277 -4.12 -15.20 1.24
C GLY A 277 -4.08 -13.69 1.29
N GLN A 278 -2.96 -13.14 0.88
CA GLN A 278 -2.76 -11.71 0.73
C GLN A 278 -2.12 -11.40 -0.64
N ALA A 279 -2.47 -10.24 -1.21
CA ALA A 279 -2.01 -9.84 -2.54
C ALA A 279 -0.56 -9.32 -2.54
N PHE A 280 -0.09 -8.80 -1.41
CA PHE A 280 1.23 -8.19 -1.30
C PHE A 280 2.18 -9.09 -0.51
N PRO A 281 3.41 -9.35 -1.01
CA PRO A 281 4.41 -10.11 -0.27
C PRO A 281 4.91 -9.30 0.94
N ASP A 282 5.17 -9.99 2.06
CA ASP A 282 5.77 -9.37 3.24
C ASP A 282 7.26 -9.10 3.06
N VAL A 283 7.94 -9.90 2.22
CA VAL A 283 9.37 -9.81 1.96
C VAL A 283 9.63 -9.71 0.47
N ILE A 284 10.47 -8.75 0.09
CA ILE A 284 10.97 -8.60 -1.27
C ILE A 284 12.50 -8.60 -1.19
N LEU A 285 13.12 -9.46 -2.01
CA LEU A 285 14.57 -9.57 -2.13
C LEU A 285 15.00 -9.16 -3.54
N GLY A 286 16.09 -8.40 -3.63
CA GLY A 286 16.70 -8.01 -4.88
C GLY A 286 18.21 -8.23 -4.85
N TRP A 287 18.77 -8.76 -5.91
CA TRP A 287 20.20 -8.85 -6.10
C TRP A 287 20.58 -8.38 -7.50
N ASN A 288 21.36 -7.34 -7.57
CA ASN A 288 21.84 -6.74 -8.81
C ASN A 288 23.36 -6.78 -8.90
N ASN A 289 23.87 -7.13 -10.09
CA ASN A 289 25.29 -7.10 -10.37
C ASN A 289 25.55 -6.26 -11.61
N THR A 290 26.45 -5.30 -11.48
CA THR A 290 26.91 -4.45 -12.57
C THR A 290 28.40 -4.69 -12.79
N CYS A 291 28.77 -5.03 -14.00
CA CYS A 291 30.16 -5.22 -14.39
C CYS A 291 30.48 -4.30 -15.56
N LEU A 292 31.39 -3.37 -15.34
CA LEU A 292 31.91 -2.45 -16.36
C LEU A 292 33.29 -2.90 -16.76
N LEU A 293 33.42 -3.36 -17.99
CA LEU A 293 34.70 -3.75 -18.58
C LEU A 293 35.14 -2.69 -19.60
N TYR A 294 36.26 -2.00 -19.32
CA TYR A 294 36.84 -1.07 -20.23
C TYR A 294 37.91 -1.78 -21.07
N THR A 295 37.55 -2.06 -22.34
CA THR A 295 38.50 -2.53 -23.34
C THR A 295 39.09 -1.34 -24.12
N SER A 296 40.14 -1.57 -24.89
CA SER A 296 40.61 -0.56 -25.84
C SER A 296 39.47 -0.10 -26.75
N PRO A 297 39.39 1.18 -27.12
CA PRO A 297 38.35 1.67 -28.01
C PRO A 297 38.35 0.84 -29.29
N SER A 298 37.16 0.45 -29.75
CA SER A 298 37.02 -0.31 -30.99
C SER A 298 37.47 0.59 -32.16
N PRO A 299 37.97 0.02 -33.29
CA PRO A 299 38.30 0.81 -34.46
C PRO A 299 37.19 1.72 -34.96
N ARG A 300 35.91 1.40 -34.64
CA ARG A 300 34.75 2.25 -34.98
C ARG A 300 34.61 3.48 -34.08
N ASP A 301 35.14 3.47 -32.88
CA ASP A 301 35.05 4.59 -31.95
C ASP A 301 36.09 5.68 -32.31
N THR A 302 37.18 5.33 -33.01
CA THR A 302 38.21 6.25 -33.49
C THR A 302 37.84 6.97 -34.79
N GLU A 303 36.83 6.47 -35.52
CA GLU A 303 36.39 7.11 -36.77
C GLU A 303 35.38 8.25 -36.54
N ARG A 304 34.97 8.53 -35.32
CA ARG A 304 34.00 9.59 -34.97
C ARG A 304 34.56 10.76 -34.16
N SER A 305 35.87 10.87 -34.02
CA SER A 305 36.52 12.00 -33.34
C SER A 305 37.19 12.94 -34.34
#